data_f1f51e2b91f1ed317ca17f4258ce9aeb
#
_entry.id   f1f51e2b91f1ed317ca17f4258ce9aeb
#
_cell.length_a   1.000
_cell.length_b   1.000
_cell.length_c   1.000
_cell.angle_alpha   90.00
_cell.angle_beta   90.00
_cell.angle_gamma   90.00
#
_symmetry.space_group_name_H-M   'P 1'
#
loop_
_entity.id
_entity.type
_entity.pdbx_description
1 polymer ?
#
loop_
_entity_poly.entity_id
_entity_poly.type
_entity_poly.pdbx_seq_one_letter_code
_entity_poly.pdbx_strand_id
1 'polypeptide(L)'
;MTTIVNKNKLSFTALILTATLCGQSASIKNIEVETRENGITLSLHLTETIQLSEISGWFNETTSWSYLTFYNIKGDTSLINAIPKSNGITSIEALQFSESLQIGLRSDNPIYQFEFYHDKNDSTVIASLRYPLSTAMAYIEKQEIMSKKKNLTLFSTILNANTPYYLISIILAGLLIHQL
;
A
#
# COMPACT_ATOMS: atom_id res chain seq x y z
N MET A 1 -48.57 -4.82 77.59
CA MET A 1 -48.13 -3.67 76.75
C MET A 1 -47.05 -4.16 75.84
N THR A 2 -47.40 -4.55 74.61
CA THR A 2 -46.53 -5.33 73.75
C THR A 2 -46.09 -4.47 72.55
N THR A 3 -44.77 -4.19 72.53
CA THR A 3 -44.21 -3.35 71.47
C THR A 3 -43.81 -4.23 70.27
N ILE A 4 -44.46 -4.01 69.15
CA ILE A 4 -44.17 -4.68 67.88
C ILE A 4 -43.05 -3.93 67.17
N VAL A 5 -41.86 -4.56 67.03
CA VAL A 5 -40.76 -4.05 66.20
C VAL A 5 -40.91 -4.58 64.77
N ASN A 6 -41.22 -3.66 63.87
CA ASN A 6 -41.34 -3.92 62.42
C ASN A 6 -39.95 -3.90 61.80
N LYS A 7 -39.40 -5.07 61.36
CA LYS A 7 -38.16 -5.21 60.64
C LYS A 7 -38.38 -5.07 59.14
N ASN A 8 -38.23 -3.89 58.62
CA ASN A 8 -38.15 -3.68 57.18
C ASN A 8 -36.86 -4.27 56.65
N LYS A 9 -36.94 -5.43 55.98
CA LYS A 9 -35.87 -6.00 55.18
C LYS A 9 -35.76 -5.22 53.87
N LEU A 10 -34.79 -4.30 53.78
CA LEU A 10 -34.38 -3.73 52.50
C LEU A 10 -33.68 -4.84 51.70
N SER A 11 -34.39 -5.39 50.74
CA SER A 11 -33.77 -6.30 49.74
C SER A 11 -33.02 -5.44 48.69
N PHE A 12 -31.73 -5.37 48.84
CA PHE A 12 -30.86 -4.70 47.86
C PHE A 12 -30.64 -5.70 46.69
N THR A 13 -31.49 -5.67 45.70
CA THR A 13 -31.28 -6.41 44.43
C THR A 13 -30.25 -5.61 43.64
N ALA A 14 -28.96 -5.99 43.77
CA ALA A 14 -27.90 -5.49 42.89
C ALA A 14 -28.11 -6.06 41.46
N LEU A 15 -28.69 -5.24 40.60
CA LEU A 15 -28.79 -5.51 39.20
C LEU A 15 -27.40 -5.32 38.59
N ILE A 16 -26.64 -6.41 38.45
CA ILE A 16 -25.37 -6.43 37.73
C ILE A 16 -25.72 -6.37 36.26
N LEU A 17 -25.71 -5.18 35.69
CA LEU A 17 -25.79 -4.93 34.26
C LEU A 17 -24.43 -5.26 33.65
N THR A 18 -24.19 -6.54 33.31
CA THR A 18 -23.05 -6.94 32.47
C THR A 18 -23.28 -6.43 31.06
N ALA A 19 -22.83 -5.22 30.79
CA ALA A 19 -22.68 -4.75 29.42
C ALA A 19 -21.61 -5.65 28.77
N THR A 20 -22.05 -6.67 28.02
CA THR A 20 -21.19 -7.35 27.05
C THR A 20 -20.84 -6.30 25.99
N LEU A 21 -19.66 -5.67 26.15
CA LEU A 21 -19.01 -4.96 25.05
C LEU A 21 -18.69 -6.04 23.99
N CYS A 22 -19.65 -6.28 23.10
CA CYS A 22 -19.40 -6.97 21.87
C CYS A 22 -18.55 -5.99 21.04
N GLY A 23 -17.23 -6.09 21.18
CA GLY A 23 -16.30 -5.33 20.35
C GLY A 23 -16.60 -5.68 18.90
N GLN A 24 -17.17 -4.73 18.17
CA GLN A 24 -17.43 -4.89 16.76
C GLN A 24 -16.07 -4.96 16.08
N SER A 25 -15.71 -6.12 15.51
CA SER A 25 -14.44 -6.26 14.80
C SER A 25 -14.49 -5.44 13.51
N ALA A 26 -13.52 -4.59 13.30
CA ALA A 26 -13.37 -3.85 12.05
C ALA A 26 -13.32 -4.81 10.86
N SER A 27 -13.82 -4.37 9.71
CA SER A 27 -13.81 -5.18 8.50
C SER A 27 -13.18 -4.41 7.34
N ILE A 28 -12.51 -5.14 6.45
CA ILE A 28 -11.95 -4.58 5.22
C ILE A 28 -13.09 -4.45 4.20
N LYS A 29 -13.27 -3.22 3.68
CA LYS A 29 -14.21 -2.89 2.59
C LYS A 29 -13.55 -3.05 1.22
N ASN A 30 -12.31 -2.59 1.10
CA ASN A 30 -11.54 -2.61 -0.12
C ASN A 30 -10.04 -2.64 0.18
N ILE A 31 -9.26 -3.20 -0.75
CA ILE A 31 -7.80 -3.17 -0.72
C ILE A 31 -7.31 -2.74 -2.10
N GLU A 32 -6.43 -1.75 -2.10
CA GLU A 32 -5.70 -1.32 -3.29
C GLU A 32 -4.24 -1.66 -3.11
N VAL A 33 -3.61 -2.20 -4.17
CA VAL A 33 -2.21 -2.59 -4.17
C VAL A 33 -1.48 -1.87 -5.28
N GLU A 34 -0.47 -1.10 -4.91
CA GLU A 34 0.34 -0.33 -5.83
C GLU A 34 1.82 -0.70 -5.67
N THR A 35 2.48 -1.00 -6.77
CA THR A 35 3.93 -1.23 -6.80
C THR A 35 4.64 0.06 -7.20
N ARG A 36 5.63 0.44 -6.42
CA ARG A 36 6.48 1.61 -6.62
C ARG A 36 7.95 1.21 -6.74
N GLU A 37 8.79 2.12 -7.20
CA GLU A 37 10.24 1.91 -7.35
C GLU A 37 10.94 1.51 -6.04
N ASN A 38 10.43 2.00 -4.92
CA ASN A 38 10.99 1.79 -3.59
C ASN A 38 10.25 0.74 -2.76
N GLY A 39 9.22 0.08 -3.32
CA GLY A 39 8.45 -0.92 -2.58
C GLY A 39 7.03 -1.13 -3.08
N ILE A 40 6.21 -1.68 -2.21
CA ILE A 40 4.80 -1.98 -2.44
C ILE A 40 3.98 -1.22 -1.40
N THR A 41 2.89 -0.61 -1.82
CA THR A 41 1.93 0.06 -0.94
C THR A 41 0.60 -0.67 -1.01
N LEU A 42 0.05 -1.02 0.16
CA LEU A 42 -1.31 -1.51 0.29
C LEU A 42 -2.13 -0.45 1.02
N SER A 43 -3.25 -0.04 0.42
CA SER A 43 -4.24 0.84 1.03
C SER A 43 -5.45 0.00 1.42
N LEU A 44 -5.69 -0.14 2.73
CA LEU A 44 -6.78 -0.94 3.29
C LEU A 44 -7.88 0.00 3.79
N HIS A 45 -9.01 -0.01 3.12
CA HIS A 45 -10.20 0.74 3.51
C HIS A 45 -11.02 -0.09 4.49
N LEU A 46 -11.17 0.40 5.73
CA LEU A 46 -11.80 -0.31 6.82
C LEU A 46 -13.21 0.25 7.13
N THR A 47 -14.01 -0.52 7.85
CA THR A 47 -15.30 -0.05 8.39
C THR A 47 -15.10 0.92 9.55
N GLU A 48 -14.02 0.76 10.32
CA GLU A 48 -13.68 1.54 11.50
C GLU A 48 -12.16 1.77 11.55
N THR A 49 -11.74 2.79 12.27
CA THR A 49 -10.32 3.04 12.53
C THR A 49 -9.78 2.03 13.52
N ILE A 50 -8.61 1.46 13.23
CA ILE A 50 -7.91 0.51 14.09
C ILE A 50 -6.62 1.13 14.63
N GLN A 51 -6.05 0.53 15.67
CA GLN A 51 -4.75 0.95 16.18
C GLN A 51 -3.62 0.33 15.32
N LEU A 52 -2.60 1.12 14.99
CA LEU A 52 -1.45 0.63 14.22
C LEU A 52 -0.66 -0.45 14.98
N SER A 53 -0.75 -0.48 16.30
CA SER A 53 -0.19 -1.55 17.15
C SER A 53 -0.87 -2.92 16.95
N GLU A 54 -2.05 -2.95 16.32
CA GLU A 54 -2.77 -4.17 15.95
C GLU A 54 -2.36 -4.70 14.57
N ILE A 55 -1.30 -4.14 13.98
CA ILE A 55 -0.77 -4.59 12.69
C ILE A 55 0.68 -5.03 12.88
N SER A 56 1.03 -6.16 12.30
CA SER A 56 2.41 -6.61 12.21
C SER A 56 2.76 -7.03 10.79
N GLY A 57 4.03 -6.85 10.43
CA GLY A 57 4.57 -7.27 9.14
C GLY A 57 5.90 -7.98 9.31
N TRP A 58 6.12 -9.03 8.52
CA TRP A 58 7.40 -9.73 8.48
C TRP A 58 7.65 -10.35 7.10
N PHE A 59 8.92 -10.55 6.76
CA PHE A 59 9.36 -11.12 5.50
C PHE A 59 10.07 -12.44 5.73
N ASN A 60 9.71 -13.44 4.92
CA ASN A 60 10.37 -14.74 4.91
C ASN A 60 11.35 -14.81 3.74
N GLU A 61 12.63 -14.70 4.01
CA GLU A 61 13.70 -14.70 3.00
C GLU A 61 13.74 -15.99 2.17
N THR A 62 13.43 -17.15 2.80
CA THR A 62 13.49 -18.44 2.12
C THR A 62 12.42 -18.60 1.06
N THR A 63 11.22 -18.07 1.31
CA THR A 63 10.05 -18.23 0.42
C THR A 63 9.72 -16.99 -0.39
N SER A 64 10.37 -15.84 -0.08
CA SER A 64 10.09 -14.52 -0.64
C SER A 64 8.66 -14.05 -0.38
N TRP A 65 8.05 -14.51 0.71
CA TRP A 65 6.73 -14.07 1.16
C TRP A 65 6.84 -12.98 2.22
N SER A 66 6.08 -11.94 2.05
CA SER A 66 5.80 -10.92 3.07
C SER A 66 4.43 -11.18 3.66
N TYR A 67 4.32 -11.16 4.98
CA TYR A 67 3.07 -11.38 5.67
C TYR A 67 2.70 -10.15 6.47
N LEU A 68 1.46 -9.70 6.30
CA LEU A 68 0.82 -8.66 7.08
C LEU A 68 -0.28 -9.30 7.90
N THR A 69 -0.23 -9.14 9.21
CA THR A 69 -1.25 -9.66 10.13
C THR A 69 -1.98 -8.50 10.77
N PHE A 70 -3.28 -8.48 10.62
CA PHE A 70 -4.21 -7.51 11.17
C PHE A 70 -5.02 -8.18 12.28
N TYR A 71 -4.83 -7.79 13.52
CA TYR A 71 -5.56 -8.35 14.67
C TYR A 71 -6.94 -7.73 14.79
N ASN A 72 -7.92 -8.51 15.24
CA ASN A 72 -9.32 -8.10 15.43
C ASN A 72 -10.00 -7.56 14.14
N ILE A 73 -9.51 -8.00 12.98
CA ILE A 73 -10.05 -7.59 11.67
C ILE A 73 -10.59 -8.81 10.93
N LYS A 74 -11.68 -8.56 10.21
CA LYS A 74 -12.27 -9.50 9.26
C LYS A 74 -12.18 -8.97 7.83
N GLY A 75 -12.06 -9.88 6.86
CA GLY A 75 -12.04 -9.54 5.45
C GLY A 75 -12.60 -10.66 4.59
N ASP A 76 -13.14 -10.30 3.43
CA ASP A 76 -13.50 -11.29 2.42
C ASP A 76 -12.23 -11.76 1.71
N THR A 77 -11.73 -12.93 2.13
CA THR A 77 -10.52 -13.52 1.56
C THR A 77 -10.65 -13.82 0.06
N SER A 78 -11.87 -14.08 -0.42
CA SER A 78 -12.12 -14.36 -1.84
C SER A 78 -11.86 -13.11 -2.69
N LEU A 79 -12.31 -11.94 -2.22
CA LEU A 79 -12.06 -10.66 -2.89
C LEU A 79 -10.57 -10.31 -2.87
N ILE A 80 -9.89 -10.52 -1.75
CA ILE A 80 -8.46 -10.23 -1.62
C ILE A 80 -7.64 -11.15 -2.53
N ASN A 81 -7.96 -12.45 -2.58
CA ASN A 81 -7.28 -13.42 -3.43
C ASN A 81 -7.54 -13.18 -4.94
N ALA A 82 -8.61 -12.46 -5.27
CA ALA A 82 -8.94 -12.08 -6.64
C ALA A 82 -8.25 -10.79 -7.12
N ILE A 83 -7.49 -10.10 -6.28
CA ILE A 83 -6.76 -8.87 -6.65
C ILE A 83 -5.80 -9.20 -7.81
N PRO A 84 -5.84 -8.45 -8.91
CA PRO A 84 -4.95 -8.66 -10.03
C PRO A 84 -3.49 -8.50 -9.63
N LYS A 85 -2.65 -9.41 -10.11
CA LYS A 85 -1.20 -9.30 -9.94
C LYS A 85 -0.71 -8.05 -10.68
N SER A 86 0.09 -7.24 -10.00
CA SER A 86 0.75 -6.06 -10.57
C SER A 86 2.23 -6.35 -10.83
N ASN A 87 2.90 -5.48 -11.58
CA ASN A 87 4.34 -5.60 -11.79
C ASN A 87 5.08 -5.67 -10.45
N GLY A 88 5.93 -6.69 -10.29
CA GLY A 88 6.70 -6.89 -9.07
C GLY A 88 5.99 -7.70 -7.98
N ILE A 89 4.71 -8.08 -8.17
CA ILE A 89 3.96 -8.96 -7.26
C ILE A 89 3.56 -10.22 -8.00
N THR A 90 4.06 -11.36 -7.53
CA THR A 90 3.82 -12.67 -8.15
C THR A 90 2.62 -13.41 -7.56
N SER A 91 2.31 -13.18 -6.28
CA SER A 91 1.15 -13.78 -5.61
C SER A 91 0.62 -12.89 -4.48
N ILE A 92 -0.69 -12.96 -4.27
CA ILE A 92 -1.39 -12.38 -3.11
C ILE A 92 -2.28 -13.48 -2.56
N GLU A 93 -2.25 -13.70 -1.25
CA GLU A 93 -3.08 -14.69 -0.55
C GLU A 93 -3.58 -14.10 0.77
N ALA A 94 -4.84 -14.32 1.08
CA ALA A 94 -5.43 -13.92 2.35
C ALA A 94 -5.99 -15.13 3.10
N LEU A 95 -5.74 -15.15 4.40
CA LEU A 95 -6.21 -16.18 5.32
C LEU A 95 -6.92 -15.51 6.50
N GLN A 96 -8.17 -15.89 6.75
CA GLN A 96 -8.92 -15.44 7.91
C GLN A 96 -8.76 -16.45 9.05
N PHE A 97 -8.27 -15.97 10.19
CA PHE A 97 -8.25 -16.68 11.46
C PHE A 97 -9.36 -16.16 12.37
N SER A 98 -9.57 -16.80 13.53
CA SER A 98 -10.60 -16.39 14.49
C SER A 98 -10.48 -14.93 14.93
N GLU A 99 -9.25 -14.45 15.19
CA GLU A 99 -8.95 -13.15 15.77
C GLU A 99 -8.05 -12.28 14.88
N SER A 100 -7.73 -12.72 13.66
CA SER A 100 -6.87 -11.97 12.76
C SER A 100 -7.12 -12.32 11.30
N LEU A 101 -6.80 -11.36 10.43
CA LEU A 101 -6.65 -11.56 9.00
C LEU A 101 -5.18 -11.47 8.65
N GLN A 102 -4.67 -12.45 7.93
CA GLN A 102 -3.31 -12.43 7.39
C GLN A 102 -3.36 -12.27 5.87
N ILE A 103 -2.57 -11.32 5.36
CA ILE A 103 -2.37 -11.11 3.92
C ILE A 103 -0.92 -11.44 3.61
N GLY A 104 -0.72 -12.43 2.75
CA GLY A 104 0.56 -12.81 2.19
C GLY A 104 0.76 -12.16 0.83
N LEU A 105 1.94 -11.61 0.61
CA LEU A 105 2.38 -11.05 -0.66
C LEU A 105 3.70 -11.69 -1.06
N ARG A 106 3.80 -12.18 -2.27
CA ARG A 106 5.06 -12.64 -2.84
C ARG A 106 5.53 -11.64 -3.88
N SER A 107 6.71 -11.08 -3.68
CA SER A 107 7.30 -10.05 -4.54
C SER A 107 8.59 -10.52 -5.20
N ASP A 108 8.92 -9.91 -6.34
CA ASP A 108 10.17 -10.18 -7.07
C ASP A 108 11.40 -9.70 -6.29
N ASN A 109 11.23 -8.64 -5.49
CA ASN A 109 12.28 -8.08 -4.66
C ASN A 109 12.01 -8.35 -3.17
N PRO A 110 13.06 -8.57 -2.35
CA PRO A 110 12.89 -8.77 -0.91
C PRO A 110 12.35 -7.50 -0.25
N ILE A 111 11.55 -7.67 0.79
CA ILE A 111 11.06 -6.57 1.63
C ILE A 111 12.00 -6.43 2.82
N TYR A 112 12.49 -5.21 3.04
CA TYR A 112 13.42 -4.89 4.11
C TYR A 112 12.71 -4.29 5.33
N GLN A 113 11.67 -3.46 5.10
CA GLN A 113 11.00 -2.70 6.15
C GLN A 113 9.49 -2.64 5.89
N PHE A 114 8.73 -2.66 6.99
CA PHE A 114 7.28 -2.48 6.99
C PHE A 114 6.96 -1.21 7.78
N GLU A 115 6.15 -0.34 7.19
CA GLU A 115 5.68 0.90 7.79
C GLU A 115 4.16 0.93 7.71
N PHE A 116 3.50 1.32 8.81
CA PHE A 116 2.05 1.43 8.88
C PHE A 116 1.66 2.84 9.31
N TYR A 117 0.69 3.42 8.64
CA TYR A 117 0.16 4.74 8.98
C TYR A 117 -1.31 4.88 8.56
N HIS A 118 -2.02 5.80 9.19
CA HIS A 118 -3.37 6.17 8.78
C HIS A 118 -3.32 7.21 7.67
N ASP A 119 -4.24 7.15 6.73
CA ASP A 119 -4.52 8.28 5.86
C ASP A 119 -5.26 9.37 6.66
N LYS A 120 -5.05 10.63 6.28
CA LYS A 120 -5.47 11.79 7.09
C LYS A 120 -6.99 11.94 7.22
N ASN A 121 -7.79 11.35 6.35
CA ASN A 121 -9.20 11.70 6.18
C ASN A 121 -10.20 10.57 6.44
N ASP A 122 -9.78 9.33 6.71
CA ASP A 122 -10.71 8.21 6.87
C ASP A 122 -10.14 7.01 7.64
N SER A 123 -10.91 5.93 7.67
CA SER A 123 -10.53 4.63 8.23
C SER A 123 -9.62 3.83 7.29
N THR A 124 -8.69 4.49 6.58
CA THR A 124 -7.75 3.83 5.69
C THR A 124 -6.41 3.64 6.39
N VAL A 125 -5.95 2.41 6.39
CA VAL A 125 -4.59 2.05 6.80
C VAL A 125 -3.75 1.86 5.55
N ILE A 126 -2.58 2.48 5.55
CA ILE A 126 -1.59 2.32 4.51
C ILE A 126 -0.45 1.47 5.08
N ALA A 127 -0.20 0.33 4.44
CA ALA A 127 0.95 -0.52 4.70
C ALA A 127 1.97 -0.32 3.58
N SER A 128 3.13 0.22 3.94
CA SER A 128 4.25 0.44 3.01
C SER A 128 5.34 -0.58 3.23
N LEU A 129 5.57 -1.43 2.25
CA LEU A 129 6.56 -2.48 2.23
C LEU A 129 7.76 -1.99 1.42
N ARG A 130 8.88 -1.70 2.08
CA ARG A 130 10.05 -1.08 1.46
C ARG A 130 11.05 -2.10 0.97
N TYR A 131 11.55 -1.90 -0.24
CA TYR A 131 12.72 -2.61 -0.76
C TYR A 131 14.01 -2.12 -0.10
N PRO A 132 15.09 -2.92 -0.10
CA PRO A 132 16.41 -2.44 0.27
C PRO A 132 16.82 -1.23 -0.56
N LEU A 133 17.54 -0.28 0.05
CA LEU A 133 17.97 0.94 -0.62
C LEU A 133 18.79 0.65 -1.89
N SER A 134 19.61 -0.40 -1.89
CA SER A 134 20.37 -0.84 -3.06
C SER A 134 19.47 -1.20 -4.25
N THR A 135 18.33 -1.87 -3.99
CA THR A 135 17.35 -2.24 -5.02
C THR A 135 16.66 -1.00 -5.58
N ALA A 136 16.25 -0.07 -4.71
CA ALA A 136 15.61 1.18 -5.12
C ALA A 136 16.56 2.05 -5.95
N MET A 137 17.84 2.15 -5.56
CA MET A 137 18.84 2.91 -6.30
C MET A 137 19.14 2.28 -7.67
N ALA A 138 19.26 0.97 -7.76
CA ALA A 138 19.46 0.28 -9.04
C ALA A 138 18.30 0.53 -10.01
N TYR A 139 17.07 0.65 -9.50
CA TYR A 139 15.90 0.99 -10.33
C TYR A 139 16.01 2.41 -10.89
N ILE A 140 16.37 3.39 -10.06
CA ILE A 140 16.56 4.81 -10.45
C ILE A 140 17.66 4.92 -11.50
N GLU A 141 18.80 4.28 -11.29
CA GLU A 141 19.92 4.28 -12.24
C GLU A 141 19.49 3.69 -13.61
N LYS A 142 18.75 2.59 -13.60
CA LYS A 142 18.20 1.99 -14.83
C LYS A 142 17.26 2.94 -15.56
N GLN A 143 16.42 3.68 -14.85
CA GLN A 143 15.52 4.68 -15.44
C GLN A 143 16.30 5.85 -16.07
N GLU A 144 17.35 6.34 -15.40
CA GLU A 144 18.21 7.38 -15.96
C GLU A 144 18.92 6.94 -17.23
N ILE A 145 19.45 5.72 -17.25
CA ILE A 145 20.09 5.16 -18.45
C ILE A 145 19.09 5.04 -19.60
N MET A 146 17.87 4.56 -19.33
CA MET A 146 16.83 4.45 -20.35
C MET A 146 16.40 5.83 -20.89
N SER A 147 16.25 6.82 -20.03
CA SER A 147 15.88 8.18 -20.42
C SER A 147 16.98 8.83 -21.28
N LYS A 148 18.25 8.68 -20.90
CA LYS A 148 19.38 9.13 -21.71
C LYS A 148 19.43 8.45 -23.08
N LYS A 149 19.20 7.13 -23.14
CA LYS A 149 19.15 6.37 -24.39
C LYS A 149 18.02 6.83 -25.29
N LYS A 150 16.82 7.07 -24.73
CA LYS A 150 15.66 7.59 -25.47
C LYS A 150 15.95 8.97 -26.06
N ASN A 151 16.56 9.87 -25.32
CA ASN A 151 16.93 11.19 -25.81
C ASN A 151 17.97 11.12 -26.93
N LEU A 152 19.00 10.27 -26.80
CA LEU A 152 19.99 10.03 -27.86
C LEU A 152 19.34 9.48 -29.14
N THR A 153 18.38 8.57 -29.00
CA THR A 153 17.65 8.02 -30.18
C THR A 153 16.80 9.09 -30.86
N LEU A 154 16.15 9.97 -30.09
CA LEU A 154 15.40 11.11 -30.64
C LEU A 154 16.33 12.08 -31.40
N PHE A 155 17.49 12.41 -30.82
CA PHE A 155 18.47 13.25 -31.49
C PHE A 155 18.99 12.61 -32.78
N SER A 156 19.29 11.32 -32.78
CA SER A 156 19.73 10.60 -33.99
C SER A 156 18.65 10.54 -35.07
N THR A 157 17.37 10.48 -34.68
CA THR A 157 16.24 10.49 -35.62
C THR A 157 16.05 11.89 -36.23
N ILE A 158 16.26 12.95 -35.47
CA ILE A 158 16.16 14.35 -35.94
C ILE A 158 17.35 14.69 -36.86
N LEU A 159 18.54 14.16 -36.56
CA LEU A 159 19.75 14.30 -37.37
C LEU A 159 19.82 13.22 -38.48
N ASN A 160 18.70 12.86 -39.08
CA ASN A 160 18.71 11.98 -40.26
C ASN A 160 19.56 12.58 -41.37
N ALA A 161 20.10 11.74 -42.24
CA ALA A 161 21.07 12.10 -43.30
C ALA A 161 20.68 13.34 -44.15
N ASN A 162 19.41 13.65 -44.27
CA ASN A 162 18.89 14.81 -45.02
C ASN A 162 18.76 16.11 -44.18
N THR A 163 18.83 16.03 -42.83
CA THR A 163 18.67 17.20 -41.96
C THR A 163 19.73 18.29 -42.19
N PRO A 164 21.02 17.96 -42.39
CA PRO A 164 22.04 18.98 -42.66
C PRO A 164 21.74 19.76 -43.95
N TYR A 165 21.18 19.15 -44.96
CA TYR A 165 20.84 19.86 -46.21
C TYR A 165 19.71 20.87 -46.01
N TYR A 166 18.69 20.55 -45.23
CA TYR A 166 17.62 21.49 -44.87
C TYR A 166 18.12 22.66 -44.02
N LEU A 167 19.01 22.41 -43.07
CA LEU A 167 19.60 23.46 -42.25
C LEU A 167 20.47 24.42 -43.08
N ILE A 168 21.29 23.89 -43.98
CA ILE A 168 22.10 24.67 -44.93
C ILE A 168 21.21 25.51 -45.83
N SER A 169 20.10 24.96 -46.37
CA SER A 169 19.18 25.69 -47.24
C SER A 169 18.46 26.83 -46.49
N ILE A 170 18.10 26.64 -45.22
CA ILE A 170 17.48 27.73 -44.41
C ILE A 170 18.49 28.82 -44.11
N ILE A 171 19.73 28.50 -43.78
CA ILE A 171 20.80 29.49 -43.56
C ILE A 171 21.08 30.30 -44.83
N LEU A 172 21.20 29.61 -45.98
CA LEU A 172 21.40 30.26 -47.28
C LEU A 172 20.26 31.18 -47.68
N ALA A 173 18.98 30.73 -47.44
CA ALA A 173 17.81 31.58 -47.66
C ALA A 173 17.80 32.83 -46.76
N GLY A 174 18.16 32.69 -45.49
CA GLY A 174 18.28 33.79 -44.54
C GLY A 174 19.37 34.81 -44.94
N LEU A 175 20.50 34.36 -45.44
CA LEU A 175 21.57 35.22 -45.93
C LEU A 175 21.17 36.00 -47.19
N LEU A 176 20.42 35.39 -48.10
CA LEU A 176 19.90 36.06 -49.31
C LEU A 176 18.87 37.14 -48.97
N ILE A 177 18.03 36.92 -48.00
CA ILE A 177 17.05 37.96 -47.52
C ILE A 177 17.74 39.12 -46.83
N HIS A 178 18.88 38.91 -46.22
CA HIS A 178 19.62 39.99 -45.52
C HIS A 178 20.44 40.88 -46.46
N GLN A 179 20.63 40.46 -47.74
CA GLN A 179 21.36 41.22 -48.75
C GLN A 179 20.43 42.02 -49.71
N LEU A 180 19.11 41.84 -49.56
CA LEU A 180 18.09 42.61 -50.27
C LEU A 180 17.56 43.73 -49.38
#